data_57b9dba6f6d6fb014f5be9a108fdd032
#
_entry.id   57b9dba6f6d6fb014f5be9a108fdd032
#
_cell.length_a   1.000
_cell.length_b   1.000
_cell.length_c   1.000
_cell.angle_alpha   90.00
_cell.angle_beta   90.00
_cell.angle_gamma   90.00
#
_symmetry.space_group_name_H-M   'P 1'
#
loop_
_entity.id
_entity.type
_entity.pdbx_description
1 polymer ?
#
loop_
_entity_poly.entity_id
_entity_poly.type
_entity_poly.pdbx_seq_one_letter_code
_entity_poly.pdbx_strand_id
1 'polypeptide(L)'
;NQLLADQYESPKVYQYLAVANGQLENNDAMLQYIQTGREKFPDDENLINEQINAFLKLKREAEIIDQIKEMANKNKENSVYCFILGTIYGNSESTIHSIDSAMVYYNRAIEINPTDENAYINIGSMFIDKSAALYNAANELGFDAESQKKYDVMMSEAKAYDEQALPYVEKAYEL
;
A
#
# COMPACT_ATOMS: atom_id res chain seq x y z
N ASN A 1 -10.89 27.83 -11.42
CA ASN A 1 -12.11 27.61 -12.25
C ASN A 1 -12.09 28.39 -13.57
N GLN A 2 -11.28 29.43 -13.71
CA GLN A 2 -11.18 30.20 -14.95
C GLN A 2 -10.64 29.34 -16.11
N LEU A 3 -9.67 28.45 -15.85
CA LEU A 3 -9.10 27.53 -16.85
C LEU A 3 -10.15 26.58 -17.46
N LEU A 4 -11.14 26.12 -16.67
CA LEU A 4 -12.25 25.30 -17.18
C LEU A 4 -13.28 26.13 -17.94
N ALA A 5 -13.49 27.39 -17.52
CA ALA A 5 -14.40 28.32 -18.21
C ALA A 5 -13.85 28.75 -19.58
N ASP A 6 -12.53 28.81 -19.73
CA ASP A 6 -11.84 29.15 -20.98
C ASP A 6 -11.66 27.95 -21.94
N GLN A 7 -12.38 26.84 -21.70
CA GLN A 7 -12.35 25.60 -22.50
C GLN A 7 -10.97 24.89 -22.59
N TYR A 8 -10.04 25.20 -21.70
CA TYR A 8 -8.78 24.47 -21.57
C TYR A 8 -9.00 23.18 -20.79
N GLU A 9 -9.76 22.25 -21.35
CA GLU A 9 -9.96 20.93 -20.75
C GLU A 9 -8.78 20.00 -21.05
N SER A 10 -7.99 19.71 -20.02
CA SER A 10 -6.95 18.70 -20.09
C SER A 10 -6.88 17.92 -18.77
N PRO A 11 -6.36 16.68 -18.78
CA PRO A 11 -6.16 15.90 -17.53
C PRO A 11 -5.42 16.70 -16.46
N LYS A 12 -4.40 17.45 -16.87
CA LYS A 12 -3.56 18.28 -16.00
C LYS A 12 -4.33 19.35 -15.23
N VAL A 13 -5.35 19.96 -15.86
CA VAL A 13 -6.16 20.99 -15.18
C VAL A 13 -6.96 20.37 -14.05
N TYR A 14 -7.57 19.21 -14.28
CA TYR A 14 -8.31 18.48 -13.24
C TYR A 14 -7.39 18.01 -12.12
N GLN A 15 -6.21 17.50 -12.46
CA GLN A 15 -5.20 17.10 -11.49
C GLN A 15 -4.78 18.28 -10.59
N TYR A 16 -4.42 19.42 -11.17
CA TYR A 16 -4.00 20.59 -10.38
C TYR A 16 -5.13 21.15 -9.50
N LEU A 17 -6.36 21.13 -9.99
CA LEU A 17 -7.52 21.56 -9.19
C LEU A 17 -7.78 20.60 -8.03
N ALA A 18 -7.62 19.31 -8.25
CA ALA A 18 -7.73 18.29 -7.19
C ALA A 18 -6.62 18.48 -6.14
N VAL A 19 -5.36 18.55 -6.56
CA VAL A 19 -4.21 18.75 -5.66
C VAL A 19 -4.36 20.02 -4.84
N ALA A 20 -4.70 21.15 -5.47
CA ALA A 20 -4.87 22.43 -4.78
C ALA A 20 -5.99 22.36 -3.72
N ASN A 21 -7.13 21.74 -4.04
CA ASN A 21 -8.22 21.56 -3.08
C ASN A 21 -7.82 20.59 -1.96
N GLY A 22 -7.08 19.53 -2.26
CA GLY A 22 -6.56 18.60 -1.25
C GLY A 22 -5.57 19.26 -0.27
N GLN A 23 -4.75 20.22 -0.72
CA GLN A 23 -3.86 21.02 0.12
C GLN A 23 -4.62 22.01 1.03
N LEU A 24 -5.77 22.49 0.56
CA LEU A 24 -6.67 23.35 1.31
C LEU A 24 -7.66 22.55 2.20
N GLU A 25 -7.48 21.24 2.31
CA GLU A 25 -8.38 20.32 3.05
C GLU A 25 -9.84 20.34 2.54
N ASN A 26 -10.07 20.86 1.35
CA ASN A 26 -11.38 20.87 0.69
C ASN A 26 -11.60 19.54 -0.04
N ASN A 27 -11.79 18.48 0.75
CA ASN A 27 -11.81 17.10 0.26
C ASN A 27 -12.96 16.81 -0.72
N ASP A 28 -14.12 17.43 -0.53
CA ASP A 28 -15.27 17.24 -1.45
C ASP A 28 -14.97 17.79 -2.85
N ALA A 29 -14.40 19.00 -2.91
CA ALA A 29 -14.00 19.59 -4.20
C ALA A 29 -12.83 18.81 -4.84
N MET A 30 -11.86 18.34 -4.04
CA MET A 30 -10.79 17.46 -4.51
C MET A 30 -11.37 16.22 -5.21
N LEU A 31 -12.25 15.48 -4.54
CA LEU A 31 -12.87 14.27 -5.11
C LEU A 31 -13.73 14.57 -6.32
N GLN A 32 -14.46 15.68 -6.33
CA GLN A 32 -15.27 16.10 -7.47
C GLN A 32 -14.41 16.38 -8.71
N TYR A 33 -13.27 17.07 -8.57
CA TYR A 33 -12.37 17.32 -9.71
C TYR A 33 -11.72 16.03 -10.21
N ILE A 34 -11.33 15.13 -9.32
CA ILE A 34 -10.82 13.81 -9.68
C ILE A 34 -11.88 13.05 -10.47
N GLN A 35 -13.09 12.93 -9.95
CA GLN A 35 -14.18 12.21 -10.61
C GLN A 35 -14.46 12.78 -12.00
N THR A 36 -14.63 14.09 -12.11
CA THR A 36 -14.91 14.76 -13.41
C THR A 36 -13.74 14.54 -14.39
N GLY A 37 -12.50 14.62 -13.91
CA GLY A 37 -11.31 14.35 -14.72
C GLY A 37 -11.28 12.90 -15.22
N ARG A 38 -11.58 11.94 -14.35
CA ARG A 38 -11.62 10.51 -14.67
C ARG A 38 -12.76 10.15 -15.64
N GLU A 39 -13.91 10.80 -15.56
CA GLU A 39 -15.00 10.62 -16.51
C GLU A 39 -14.63 11.09 -17.93
N LYS A 40 -13.86 12.18 -18.04
CA LYS A 40 -13.44 12.75 -19.32
C LYS A 40 -12.17 12.09 -19.88
N PHE A 41 -11.27 11.68 -19.01
CA PHE A 41 -9.96 11.10 -19.34
C PHE A 41 -9.73 9.79 -18.56
N PRO A 42 -10.47 8.73 -18.88
CA PRO A 42 -10.49 7.48 -18.09
C PRO A 42 -9.14 6.77 -18.02
N ASP A 43 -8.30 6.92 -19.04
CA ASP A 43 -7.02 6.22 -19.15
C ASP A 43 -5.80 7.08 -18.77
N ASP A 44 -6.03 8.32 -18.27
CA ASP A 44 -4.92 9.17 -17.84
C ASP A 44 -4.33 8.69 -16.52
N GLU A 45 -3.08 8.25 -16.58
CA GLU A 45 -2.36 7.64 -15.44
C GLU A 45 -2.19 8.61 -14.26
N ASN A 46 -2.03 9.91 -14.51
CA ASN A 46 -1.86 10.89 -13.44
C ASN A 46 -3.16 11.07 -12.66
N LEU A 47 -4.31 11.11 -13.36
CA LEU A 47 -5.61 11.19 -12.70
C LEU A 47 -5.97 9.90 -11.96
N ILE A 48 -5.56 8.73 -12.48
CA ILE A 48 -5.68 7.45 -11.79
C ILE A 48 -4.90 7.49 -10.47
N ASN A 49 -3.63 7.88 -10.53
CA ASN A 49 -2.77 7.97 -9.35
C ASN A 49 -3.29 8.99 -8.34
N GLU A 50 -3.78 10.13 -8.81
CA GLU A 50 -4.38 11.14 -7.93
C GLU A 50 -5.64 10.63 -7.23
N GLN A 51 -6.47 9.85 -7.93
CA GLN A 51 -7.63 9.19 -7.34
C GLN A 51 -7.20 8.23 -6.22
N ILE A 52 -6.23 7.36 -6.48
CA ILE A 52 -5.72 6.42 -5.50
C ILE A 52 -5.19 7.16 -4.27
N ASN A 53 -4.33 8.18 -4.48
CA ASN A 53 -3.75 8.97 -3.40
C ASN A 53 -4.82 9.69 -2.55
N ALA A 54 -5.85 10.22 -3.20
CA ALA A 54 -6.95 10.89 -2.49
C ALA A 54 -7.72 9.93 -1.58
N PHE A 55 -8.04 8.72 -2.07
CA PHE A 55 -8.75 7.72 -1.27
C PHE A 55 -7.88 7.18 -0.13
N LEU A 56 -6.57 6.97 -0.35
CA LEU A 56 -5.61 6.62 0.70
C LEU A 56 -5.53 7.71 1.78
N LYS A 57 -5.38 8.97 1.37
CA LYS A 57 -5.36 10.13 2.30
C LYS A 57 -6.62 10.21 3.17
N LEU A 58 -7.77 9.87 2.61
CA LEU A 58 -9.07 9.92 3.30
C LEU A 58 -9.40 8.65 4.08
N LYS A 59 -8.52 7.64 4.09
CA LYS A 59 -8.76 6.30 4.67
C LYS A 59 -10.04 5.63 4.13
N ARG A 60 -10.26 5.76 2.83
CA ARG A 60 -11.41 5.23 2.09
C ARG A 60 -10.99 4.18 1.06
N GLU A 61 -9.95 3.41 1.36
CA GLU A 61 -9.33 2.42 0.47
C GLU A 61 -10.33 1.37 -0.01
N ALA A 62 -11.26 0.98 0.85
CA ALA A 62 -12.30 0.00 0.53
C ALA A 62 -13.17 0.40 -0.68
N GLU A 63 -13.29 1.71 -0.97
CA GLU A 63 -14.12 2.21 -2.06
C GLU A 63 -13.42 2.13 -3.43
N ILE A 64 -12.09 2.03 -3.46
CA ILE A 64 -11.31 2.03 -4.70
C ILE A 64 -10.60 0.69 -4.96
N ILE A 65 -10.54 -0.19 -3.97
CA ILE A 65 -9.74 -1.43 -4.05
C ILE A 65 -10.08 -2.29 -5.27
N ASP A 66 -11.35 -2.42 -5.62
CA ASP A 66 -11.77 -3.25 -6.75
C ASP A 66 -11.38 -2.62 -8.10
N GLN A 67 -11.37 -1.29 -8.20
CA GLN A 67 -10.86 -0.60 -9.38
C GLN A 67 -9.36 -0.83 -9.56
N ILE A 68 -8.57 -0.77 -8.47
CA ILE A 68 -7.13 -1.03 -8.52
C ILE A 68 -6.86 -2.48 -8.91
N LYS A 69 -7.63 -3.46 -8.40
CA LYS A 69 -7.55 -4.86 -8.80
C LYS A 69 -7.84 -5.05 -10.30
N GLU A 70 -8.85 -4.36 -10.81
CA GLU A 70 -9.17 -4.39 -12.23
C GLU A 70 -8.03 -3.84 -13.07
N MET A 71 -7.42 -2.72 -12.66
CA MET A 71 -6.24 -2.13 -13.31
C MET A 71 -5.05 -3.09 -13.30
N ALA A 72 -4.75 -3.73 -12.16
CA ALA A 72 -3.70 -4.74 -12.04
C ALA A 72 -3.92 -5.96 -12.93
N ASN A 73 -5.18 -6.33 -13.18
CA ASN A 73 -5.52 -7.45 -14.05
C ASN A 73 -5.50 -7.08 -15.54
N LYS A 74 -5.85 -5.85 -15.89
CA LYS A 74 -5.77 -5.33 -17.27
C LYS A 74 -4.32 -5.05 -17.68
N ASN A 75 -3.52 -4.49 -16.77
CA ASN A 75 -2.15 -4.07 -17.04
C ASN A 75 -1.15 -5.04 -16.39
N LYS A 76 -1.12 -6.28 -16.86
CA LYS A 76 -0.35 -7.37 -16.23
C LYS A 76 1.16 -7.15 -16.19
N GLU A 77 1.68 -6.28 -17.04
CA GLU A 77 3.11 -5.93 -17.09
C GLU A 77 3.46 -4.69 -16.26
N ASN A 78 2.46 -4.04 -15.64
CA ASN A 78 2.68 -2.90 -14.77
C ASN A 78 2.63 -3.34 -13.30
N SER A 79 3.78 -3.38 -12.63
CA SER A 79 3.90 -3.78 -11.23
C SER A 79 3.28 -2.78 -10.25
N VAL A 80 3.11 -1.52 -10.64
CA VAL A 80 2.70 -0.42 -9.77
C VAL A 80 1.37 -0.70 -9.09
N TYR A 81 0.37 -1.20 -9.81
CA TYR A 81 -0.94 -1.51 -9.21
C TYR A 81 -0.87 -2.66 -8.21
N CYS A 82 -0.03 -3.65 -8.47
CA CYS A 82 0.23 -4.74 -7.53
C CYS A 82 0.94 -4.21 -6.29
N PHE A 83 1.95 -3.35 -6.44
CA PHE A 83 2.63 -2.70 -5.33
C PHE A 83 1.66 -1.89 -4.46
N ILE A 84 0.78 -1.07 -5.08
CA ILE A 84 -0.23 -0.28 -4.36
C ILE A 84 -1.20 -1.19 -3.58
N LEU A 85 -1.67 -2.28 -4.19
CA LEU A 85 -2.53 -3.26 -3.50
C LEU A 85 -1.80 -3.89 -2.31
N GLY A 86 -0.53 -4.26 -2.48
CA GLY A 86 0.32 -4.75 -1.39
C GLY A 86 0.41 -3.73 -0.25
N THR A 87 0.63 -2.46 -0.56
CA THR A 87 0.72 -1.38 0.43
C THR A 87 -0.60 -1.15 1.17
N ILE A 88 -1.73 -1.15 0.47
CA ILE A 88 -3.05 -0.98 1.08
C ILE A 88 -3.36 -2.13 2.05
N TYR A 89 -3.15 -3.37 1.61
CA TYR A 89 -3.39 -4.54 2.46
C TYR A 89 -2.37 -4.69 3.59
N GLY A 90 -1.12 -4.26 3.38
CA GLY A 90 -0.05 -4.31 4.37
C GLY A 90 -0.17 -3.23 5.45
N ASN A 91 -0.87 -2.14 5.20
CA ASN A 91 -1.05 -1.07 6.17
C ASN A 91 -1.95 -1.53 7.33
N SER A 92 -1.41 -1.60 8.54
CA SER A 92 -2.12 -2.02 9.75
C SER A 92 -3.29 -1.09 10.14
N GLU A 93 -3.28 0.16 9.66
CA GLU A 93 -4.36 1.11 9.89
C GLU A 93 -5.48 1.02 8.83
N SER A 94 -5.28 0.24 7.76
CA SER A 94 -6.28 0.06 6.73
C SER A 94 -7.45 -0.78 7.22
N THR A 95 -8.68 -0.37 6.89
CA THR A 95 -9.90 -1.13 7.22
C THR A 95 -9.98 -2.49 6.53
N ILE A 96 -9.15 -2.70 5.51
CA ILE A 96 -9.06 -3.95 4.74
C ILE A 96 -7.70 -4.63 4.92
N HIS A 97 -7.01 -4.34 6.03
CA HIS A 97 -5.71 -4.93 6.35
C HIS A 97 -5.73 -6.46 6.25
N SER A 98 -4.76 -7.02 5.53
CA SER A 98 -4.57 -8.45 5.36
C SER A 98 -3.13 -8.73 4.92
N ILE A 99 -2.32 -9.26 5.82
CA ILE A 99 -0.93 -9.61 5.54
C ILE A 99 -0.82 -10.63 4.40
N ASP A 100 -1.71 -11.63 4.37
CA ASP A 100 -1.70 -12.64 3.31
C ASP A 100 -1.99 -12.03 1.94
N SER A 101 -2.95 -11.11 1.87
CA SER A 101 -3.24 -10.37 0.63
C SER A 101 -2.08 -9.47 0.24
N ALA A 102 -1.46 -8.77 1.20
CA ALA A 102 -0.30 -7.93 0.94
C ALA A 102 0.85 -8.74 0.34
N MET A 103 1.15 -9.90 0.92
CA MET A 103 2.18 -10.82 0.40
C MET A 103 1.91 -11.28 -1.03
N VAL A 104 0.66 -11.65 -1.34
CA VAL A 104 0.27 -12.05 -2.71
C VAL A 104 0.56 -10.92 -3.70
N TYR A 105 0.17 -9.70 -3.38
CA TYR A 105 0.32 -8.57 -4.30
C TYR A 105 1.76 -8.07 -4.40
N TYR A 106 2.52 -8.02 -3.32
CA TYR A 106 3.94 -7.67 -3.37
C TYR A 106 4.76 -8.72 -4.15
N ASN A 107 4.51 -10.01 -3.94
CA ASN A 107 5.17 -11.06 -4.72
C ASN A 107 4.85 -10.92 -6.21
N ARG A 108 3.59 -10.63 -6.57
CA ARG A 108 3.24 -10.35 -7.96
C ARG A 108 3.93 -9.10 -8.52
N ALA A 109 4.12 -8.06 -7.69
CA ALA A 109 4.87 -6.87 -8.09
C ALA A 109 6.34 -7.22 -8.39
N ILE A 110 6.99 -8.04 -7.55
CA ILE A 110 8.36 -8.53 -7.74
C ILE A 110 8.48 -9.44 -8.98
N GLU A 111 7.50 -10.31 -9.23
CA GLU A 111 7.47 -11.15 -10.43
C GLU A 111 7.46 -10.32 -11.72
N ILE A 112 6.73 -9.19 -11.71
CA ILE A 112 6.64 -8.27 -12.86
C ILE A 112 7.90 -7.39 -12.95
N ASN A 113 8.34 -6.84 -11.81
CA ASN A 113 9.53 -6.00 -11.72
C ASN A 113 10.48 -6.52 -10.61
N PRO A 114 11.41 -7.44 -10.94
CA PRO A 114 12.35 -8.01 -9.97
C PRO A 114 13.37 -7.01 -9.40
N THR A 115 13.38 -5.77 -9.87
CA THR A 115 14.25 -4.70 -9.38
C THR A 115 13.49 -3.66 -8.55
N ASP A 116 12.26 -3.95 -8.13
CA ASP A 116 11.50 -3.07 -7.24
C ASP A 116 11.95 -3.24 -5.79
N GLU A 117 12.98 -2.49 -5.41
CA GLU A 117 13.54 -2.45 -4.06
C GLU A 117 12.46 -2.25 -2.98
N ASN A 118 11.48 -1.36 -3.24
CA ASN A 118 10.44 -1.05 -2.26
C ASN A 118 9.53 -2.25 -1.95
N ALA A 119 9.24 -3.08 -2.94
CA ALA A 119 8.44 -4.28 -2.71
C ALA A 119 9.16 -5.29 -1.80
N TYR A 120 10.48 -5.47 -1.99
CA TYR A 120 11.30 -6.30 -1.12
C TYR A 120 11.40 -5.72 0.30
N ILE A 121 11.65 -4.42 0.45
CA ILE A 121 11.67 -3.74 1.76
C ILE A 121 10.34 -3.96 2.49
N ASN A 122 9.22 -3.77 1.82
CA ASN A 122 7.91 -3.89 2.46
C ASN A 122 7.61 -5.33 2.91
N ILE A 123 7.97 -6.34 2.12
CA ILE A 123 7.84 -7.74 2.54
C ILE A 123 8.74 -8.03 3.77
N GLY A 124 10.01 -7.62 3.69
CA GLY A 124 10.96 -7.78 4.82
C GLY A 124 10.44 -7.11 6.09
N SER A 125 9.96 -5.87 5.99
CA SER A 125 9.38 -5.13 7.11
C SER A 125 8.17 -5.83 7.73
N MET A 126 7.28 -6.40 6.92
CA MET A 126 6.12 -7.14 7.44
C MET A 126 6.52 -8.35 8.30
N PHE A 127 7.57 -9.08 7.92
CA PHE A 127 8.10 -10.17 8.74
C PHE A 127 8.79 -9.66 10.01
N ILE A 128 9.58 -8.58 9.90
CA ILE A 128 10.24 -7.94 11.06
C ILE A 128 9.19 -7.44 12.05
N ASP A 129 8.10 -6.82 11.61
CA ASP A 129 7.03 -6.34 12.47
C ASP A 129 6.35 -7.50 13.24
N LYS A 130 6.12 -8.65 12.57
CA LYS A 130 5.62 -9.87 13.23
C LYS A 130 6.58 -10.39 14.27
N SER A 131 7.87 -10.45 13.94
CA SER A 131 8.93 -10.86 14.86
C SER A 131 8.97 -9.94 16.09
N ALA A 132 9.00 -8.63 15.86
CA ALA A 132 9.03 -7.62 16.93
C ALA A 132 7.81 -7.71 17.86
N ALA A 133 6.62 -7.94 17.29
CA ALA A 133 5.40 -8.12 18.10
C ALA A 133 5.50 -9.35 19.03
N LEU A 134 6.06 -10.45 18.54
CA LEU A 134 6.29 -11.66 19.36
C LEU A 134 7.34 -11.44 20.43
N TYR A 135 8.48 -10.79 20.10
CA TYR A 135 9.49 -10.43 21.09
C TYR A 135 8.92 -9.55 22.20
N ASN A 136 8.14 -8.54 21.84
CA ASN A 136 7.50 -7.66 22.81
C ASN A 136 6.52 -8.43 23.72
N ALA A 137 5.65 -9.24 23.13
CA ALA A 137 4.70 -10.06 23.89
C ALA A 137 5.40 -11.11 24.79
N ALA A 138 6.49 -11.70 24.34
CA ALA A 138 7.28 -12.64 25.13
C ALA A 138 7.89 -11.96 26.37
N ASN A 139 8.39 -10.73 26.22
CA ASN A 139 9.00 -9.96 27.31
C ASN A 139 7.99 -9.51 28.38
N GLU A 140 6.69 -9.54 28.10
CA GLU A 140 5.62 -9.22 29.07
C GLU A 140 5.17 -10.42 29.89
N LEU A 141 5.68 -11.64 29.59
CA LEU A 141 5.32 -12.86 30.29
C LEU A 141 5.94 -12.92 31.71
N GLY A 142 5.28 -13.62 32.62
CA GLY A 142 5.79 -13.88 33.96
C GLY A 142 6.92 -14.93 33.98
N PHE A 143 7.41 -15.25 35.20
CA PHE A 143 8.57 -16.16 35.40
C PHE A 143 8.17 -17.56 35.86
N ASP A 144 6.87 -17.92 35.80
CA ASP A 144 6.42 -19.26 36.12
C ASP A 144 6.67 -20.27 34.98
N ALA A 145 6.56 -21.55 35.26
CA ALA A 145 6.91 -22.61 34.30
C ALA A 145 6.00 -22.62 33.05
N GLU A 146 4.75 -22.13 33.15
CA GLU A 146 3.86 -22.03 31.99
C GLU A 146 4.24 -20.82 31.12
N SER A 147 4.54 -19.68 31.72
CA SER A 147 5.03 -18.48 31.07
C SER A 147 6.36 -18.76 30.35
N GLN A 148 7.27 -19.53 30.96
CA GLN A 148 8.54 -19.90 30.31
C GLN A 148 8.31 -20.72 29.04
N LYS A 149 7.37 -21.67 29.03
CA LYS A 149 7.05 -22.45 27.82
C LYS A 149 6.47 -21.57 26.71
N LYS A 150 5.60 -20.60 27.06
CA LYS A 150 5.04 -19.64 26.11
C LYS A 150 6.14 -18.75 25.55
N TYR A 151 7.05 -18.28 26.39
CA TYR A 151 8.21 -17.50 26.00
C TYR A 151 9.07 -18.23 24.95
N ASP A 152 9.43 -19.48 25.22
CA ASP A 152 10.27 -20.28 24.33
C ASP A 152 9.59 -20.49 22.95
N VAL A 153 8.28 -20.70 22.91
CA VAL A 153 7.51 -20.81 21.66
C VAL A 153 7.53 -19.49 20.89
N MET A 154 7.20 -18.37 21.56
CA MET A 154 7.16 -17.05 20.93
C MET A 154 8.53 -16.65 20.39
N MET A 155 9.61 -16.91 21.14
CA MET A 155 10.98 -16.64 20.68
C MET A 155 11.37 -17.48 19.47
N SER A 156 10.94 -18.74 19.43
CA SER A 156 11.16 -19.61 18.26
C SER A 156 10.41 -19.13 17.02
N GLU A 157 9.14 -18.70 17.19
CA GLU A 157 8.33 -18.14 16.10
C GLU A 157 8.89 -16.79 15.61
N ALA A 158 9.31 -15.92 16.53
CA ALA A 158 9.92 -14.64 16.19
C ALA A 158 11.17 -14.85 15.34
N LYS A 159 12.05 -15.76 15.75
CA LYS A 159 13.24 -16.11 14.98
C LYS A 159 12.91 -16.65 13.59
N ALA A 160 11.86 -17.47 13.46
CA ALA A 160 11.42 -17.96 12.15
C ALA A 160 10.93 -16.84 11.23
N TYR A 161 10.32 -15.78 11.76
CA TYR A 161 9.98 -14.58 10.98
C TYR A 161 11.22 -13.78 10.59
N ASP A 162 12.22 -13.62 11.48
CA ASP A 162 13.49 -12.98 11.12
C ASP A 162 14.20 -13.72 9.98
N GLU A 163 14.23 -15.05 10.03
CA GLU A 163 14.78 -15.90 8.97
C GLU A 163 14.02 -15.76 7.65
N GLN A 164 12.71 -15.52 7.67
CA GLN A 164 11.90 -15.23 6.49
C GLN A 164 12.13 -13.82 5.95
N ALA A 165 12.37 -12.84 6.81
CA ALA A 165 12.66 -11.46 6.41
C ALA A 165 14.00 -11.33 5.67
N LEU A 166 15.02 -12.07 6.12
CA LEU A 166 16.40 -11.91 5.69
C LEU A 166 16.61 -11.91 4.16
N PRO A 167 16.10 -12.89 3.38
CA PRO A 167 16.32 -12.90 1.93
C PRO A 167 15.70 -11.70 1.20
N TYR A 168 14.62 -11.13 1.71
CA TYR A 168 14.00 -9.94 1.13
C TYR A 168 14.83 -8.69 1.44
N VAL A 169 15.29 -8.54 2.67
CA VAL A 169 16.13 -7.40 3.08
C VAL A 169 17.49 -7.44 2.37
N GLU A 170 18.11 -8.62 2.26
CA GLU A 170 19.36 -8.81 1.51
C GLU A 170 19.16 -8.46 0.04
N LYS A 171 18.05 -8.91 -0.56
CA LYS A 171 17.76 -8.60 -1.96
C LYS A 171 17.54 -7.11 -2.20
N ALA A 172 16.84 -6.42 -1.30
CA ALA A 172 16.67 -4.97 -1.36
C ALA A 172 18.03 -4.23 -1.26
N TYR A 173 18.95 -4.74 -0.44
CA TYR A 173 20.29 -4.15 -0.27
C TYR A 173 21.17 -4.33 -1.53
N GLU A 174 20.97 -5.40 -2.29
CA GLU A 174 21.71 -5.69 -3.53
C GLU A 174 21.26 -4.87 -4.75
N LEU A 175 20.04 -4.31 -4.70
CA LEU A 175 19.43 -3.56 -5.81
C LEU A 175 19.81 -2.08 -5.78
#